data_d5c7d61ff1a79a4c00ab0b49900649cc
#
_entry.id   d5c7d61ff1a79a4c00ab0b49900649cc
#
_cell.length_a   1.000
_cell.length_b   1.000
_cell.length_c   1.000
_cell.angle_alpha   90.00
_cell.angle_beta   90.00
_cell.angle_gamma   90.00
#
_symmetry.space_group_name_H-M   'P 1'
#
loop_
_entity.id
_entity.type
_entity.pdbx_description
1 polymer ?
#
loop_
_entity_poly.entity_id
_entity_poly.type
_entity_poly.pdbx_seq_one_letter_code
_entity_poly.pdbx_strand_id
1 'polypeptide(L)'
;MNSKHTEEQIIGVLKQVEAGRTVKEVARELGVSDATIYTWKSKYGGMEVNEARRLKELEDENRRLKHMVADLSLDKEALKAVIRKNGWSL
;
A
#
# COMPACT_ATOMS: atom_id res chain seq x y z
N MET A 1 -5.16 10.40 -2.45
CA MET A 1 -5.11 11.17 -1.21
C MET A 1 -4.10 10.55 -0.25
N ASN A 2 -3.28 11.39 0.34
CA ASN A 2 -2.26 10.91 1.26
C ASN A 2 -2.90 10.46 2.57
N SER A 3 -2.45 9.32 3.04
CA SER A 3 -2.78 8.89 4.38
C SER A 3 -2.07 9.83 5.36
N LYS A 4 -2.82 10.37 6.30
CA LYS A 4 -2.29 11.24 7.34
C LYS A 4 -1.92 10.48 8.60
N HIS A 5 -2.06 9.17 8.55
CA HIS A 5 -1.86 8.31 9.71
C HIS A 5 -0.68 7.39 9.49
N THR A 6 0.24 7.40 10.45
CA THR A 6 1.40 6.51 10.41
C THR A 6 0.98 5.12 10.87
N GLU A 7 1.80 4.13 10.56
CA GLU A 7 1.60 2.75 11.00
C GLU A 7 1.54 2.67 12.54
N GLU A 8 2.34 3.48 13.21
CA GLU A 8 2.32 3.56 14.67
C GLU A 8 0.96 4.04 15.18
N GLN A 9 0.40 5.08 14.57
CA GLN A 9 -0.92 5.59 14.94
C GLN A 9 -2.01 4.56 14.67
N ILE A 10 -1.96 3.89 13.53
CA ILE A 10 -2.94 2.86 13.17
C ILE A 10 -2.91 1.71 14.17
N ILE A 11 -1.72 1.19 14.47
CA ILE A 11 -1.57 0.11 15.45
C ILE A 11 -2.07 0.54 16.82
N GLY A 12 -1.76 1.78 17.22
CA GLY A 12 -2.22 2.33 18.49
C GLY A 12 -3.74 2.36 18.58
N VAL A 13 -4.41 2.78 17.51
CA VAL A 13 -5.86 2.82 17.42
C VAL A 13 -6.46 1.40 17.52
N LEU A 14 -5.88 0.46 16.81
CA LEU A 14 -6.36 -0.92 16.85
C LEU A 14 -6.22 -1.54 18.24
N LYS A 15 -5.16 -1.21 18.96
CA LYS A 15 -4.97 -1.64 20.34
C LYS A 15 -6.02 -1.04 21.27
N GLN A 16 -6.40 0.22 21.05
CA GLN A 16 -7.47 0.86 21.82
C GLN A 16 -8.82 0.14 21.61
N VAL A 17 -9.12 -0.23 20.37
CA VAL A 17 -10.34 -0.99 20.06
C VAL A 17 -10.31 -2.35 20.75
N GLU A 18 -9.18 -3.03 20.72
CA GLU A 18 -9.00 -4.31 21.41
C GLU A 18 -9.19 -4.16 22.94
N ALA A 19 -8.78 -3.03 23.49
CA ALA A 19 -8.91 -2.75 24.91
C ALA A 19 -10.32 -2.35 25.32
N GLY A 20 -11.25 -2.24 24.39
CA GLY A 20 -12.65 -2.01 24.70
C GLY A 20 -13.25 -0.71 24.16
N ARG A 21 -12.48 0.16 23.52
CA ARG A 21 -13.05 1.35 22.90
C ARG A 21 -13.84 0.94 21.67
N THR A 22 -14.92 1.67 21.39
CA THR A 22 -15.73 1.36 20.20
C THR A 22 -15.08 1.91 18.94
N VAL A 23 -15.33 1.26 17.82
CA VAL A 23 -14.88 1.73 16.52
C VAL A 23 -15.40 3.13 16.24
N LYS A 24 -16.66 3.41 16.59
CA LYS A 24 -17.26 4.73 16.39
C LYS A 24 -16.52 5.83 17.13
N GLU A 25 -16.11 5.57 18.37
CA GLU A 25 -15.38 6.55 19.15
C GLU A 25 -14.03 6.90 18.52
N VAL A 26 -13.25 5.89 18.20
CA VAL A 26 -11.91 6.11 17.65
C VAL A 26 -11.97 6.71 16.23
N ALA A 27 -12.94 6.30 15.44
CA ALA A 27 -13.15 6.87 14.10
C ALA A 27 -13.48 8.37 14.20
N ARG A 28 -14.37 8.73 15.12
CA ARG A 28 -14.74 10.11 15.34
C ARG A 28 -13.56 10.97 15.77
N GLU A 29 -12.76 10.47 16.70
CA GLU A 29 -11.55 11.19 17.17
C GLU A 29 -10.57 11.45 16.05
N LEU A 30 -10.39 10.49 15.17
CA LEU A 30 -9.43 10.59 14.08
C LEU A 30 -9.97 11.27 12.84
N GLY A 31 -11.29 11.50 12.80
CA GLY A 31 -11.92 12.06 11.60
C GLY A 31 -11.94 11.11 10.41
N VAL A 32 -12.04 9.84 10.66
CA VAL A 32 -12.14 8.81 9.62
C VAL A 32 -13.47 8.06 9.74
N SER A 33 -13.81 7.29 8.70
CA SER A 33 -15.02 6.47 8.73
C SER A 33 -14.79 5.19 9.53
N ASP A 34 -15.88 4.60 9.99
CA ASP A 34 -15.85 3.29 10.63
C ASP A 34 -15.22 2.25 9.69
N ALA A 35 -15.56 2.33 8.40
CA ALA A 35 -15.02 1.45 7.37
C ALA A 35 -13.49 1.52 7.30
N THR A 36 -12.92 2.71 7.51
CA THR A 36 -11.47 2.87 7.55
C THR A 36 -10.85 2.07 8.70
N ILE A 37 -11.47 2.11 9.87
CA ILE A 37 -10.98 1.35 11.02
C ILE A 37 -11.04 -0.17 10.74
N TYR A 38 -12.11 -0.64 10.13
CA TYR A 38 -12.24 -2.06 9.77
C TYR A 38 -11.22 -2.48 8.71
N THR A 39 -10.93 -1.61 7.76
CA THR A 39 -9.88 -1.84 6.76
C THR A 39 -8.52 -1.96 7.44
N TRP A 40 -8.21 -1.06 8.37
CA TRP A 40 -6.97 -1.11 9.14
C TRP A 40 -6.88 -2.40 9.96
N LYS A 41 -7.97 -2.80 10.56
CA LYS A 41 -8.00 -4.05 11.35
C LYS A 41 -7.70 -5.26 10.47
N SER A 42 -8.26 -5.28 9.27
CA SER A 42 -8.03 -6.35 8.32
C SER A 42 -6.58 -6.42 7.86
N LYS A 43 -5.95 -5.26 7.65
CA LYS A 43 -4.60 -5.15 7.12
C LYS A 43 -3.52 -5.28 8.22
N TYR A 44 -3.73 -4.64 9.35
CA TYR A 44 -2.71 -4.49 10.39
C TYR A 44 -3.03 -5.18 11.72
N GLY A 45 -4.20 -5.78 11.84
CA GLY A 45 -4.61 -6.43 13.09
C GLY A 45 -3.62 -7.49 13.51
N GLY A 46 -3.20 -7.44 14.78
CA GLY A 46 -2.22 -8.36 15.32
C GLY A 46 -0.76 -8.05 15.01
N MET A 47 -0.49 -7.01 14.23
CA MET A 47 0.88 -6.61 13.92
C MET A 47 1.45 -5.68 14.99
N GLU A 48 2.75 -5.78 15.19
CA GLU A 48 3.50 -4.76 15.91
C GLU A 48 3.89 -3.64 14.95
N VAL A 49 4.32 -2.50 15.50
CA VAL A 49 4.63 -1.30 14.69
C VAL A 49 5.71 -1.60 13.65
N ASN A 50 6.76 -2.30 14.03
CA ASN A 50 7.84 -2.63 13.10
C ASN A 50 7.37 -3.54 11.97
N GLU A 51 6.46 -4.46 12.25
CA GLU A 51 5.87 -5.34 11.23
C GLU A 51 5.02 -4.54 10.24
N ALA A 52 4.20 -3.61 10.76
CA ALA A 52 3.38 -2.74 9.92
C ALA A 52 4.24 -1.85 9.03
N ARG A 53 5.34 -1.32 9.56
CA ARG A 53 6.30 -0.53 8.78
C ARG A 53 6.95 -1.36 7.70
N ARG A 54 7.34 -2.59 8.02
CA ARG A 54 7.95 -3.50 7.04
C ARG A 54 6.97 -3.85 5.94
N LEU A 55 5.71 -4.08 6.28
CA LEU A 55 4.66 -4.32 5.29
C LEU A 55 4.54 -3.14 4.33
N LYS A 56 4.53 -1.92 4.86
CA LYS A 56 4.46 -0.70 4.06
C LYS A 56 5.64 -0.59 3.09
N GLU A 57 6.85 -0.84 3.59
CA GLU A 57 8.06 -0.82 2.76
C GLU A 57 7.98 -1.83 1.62
N LEU A 58 7.52 -3.04 1.92
CA LEU A 58 7.38 -4.10 0.94
C LEU A 58 6.31 -3.77 -0.10
N GLU A 59 5.21 -3.15 0.31
CA GLU A 59 4.17 -2.72 -0.61
C GLU A 59 4.68 -1.62 -1.54
N ASP A 60 5.41 -0.65 -1.01
CA ASP A 60 5.99 0.44 -1.79
C ASP A 60 7.01 -0.10 -2.79
N GLU A 61 7.89 -1.01 -2.36
CA GLU A 61 8.87 -1.65 -3.22
C GLU A 61 8.19 -2.48 -4.31
N ASN A 62 7.15 -3.22 -3.96
CA ASN A 62 6.41 -4.03 -4.92
C ASN A 62 5.79 -3.15 -5.99
N ARG A 63 5.20 -2.02 -5.60
CA ARG A 63 4.62 -1.05 -6.52
C ARG A 63 5.68 -0.46 -7.45
N ARG A 64 6.83 -0.09 -6.89
CA ARG A 64 7.95 0.45 -7.66
C ARG A 64 8.46 -0.56 -8.69
N LEU A 65 8.63 -1.81 -8.27
CA LEU A 65 9.08 -2.87 -9.17
C LEU A 65 8.08 -3.14 -10.29
N LYS A 66 6.79 -3.10 -10.00
CA LYS A 66 5.74 -3.25 -11.00
C LYS A 66 5.80 -2.13 -12.05
N HIS A 67 6.04 -0.91 -11.63
CA HIS A 67 6.22 0.21 -12.55
C HIS A 67 7.44 0.01 -13.44
N MET A 68 8.55 -0.41 -12.87
CA MET A 68 9.78 -0.67 -13.62
C MET A 68 9.57 -1.77 -14.66
N VAL A 69 8.88 -2.84 -14.29
CA VAL A 69 8.58 -3.93 -15.22
C VAL A 69 7.69 -3.43 -16.35
N ALA A 70 6.68 -2.63 -16.05
CA ALA A 70 5.80 -2.08 -17.06
C ALA A 70 6.55 -1.19 -18.05
N ASP A 71 7.42 -0.29 -17.56
CA ASP A 71 8.23 0.59 -18.38
C ASP A 71 9.18 -0.20 -19.28
N LEU A 72 9.88 -1.18 -18.72
CA LEU A 72 10.78 -2.04 -19.47
C LEU A 72 10.05 -2.83 -20.55
N SER A 73 8.85 -3.31 -20.25
CA SER A 73 8.03 -4.04 -21.23
C SER A 73 7.61 -3.16 -22.40
N LEU A 74 7.22 -1.90 -22.11
CA LEU A 74 6.88 -0.94 -23.16
C LEU A 74 8.09 -0.59 -24.01
N ASP A 75 9.25 -0.37 -23.40
CA ASP A 75 10.48 -0.08 -24.12
C ASP A 75 10.86 -1.23 -25.03
N LYS A 76 10.73 -2.44 -24.55
CA LYS A 76 11.02 -3.66 -25.33
C LYS A 76 10.10 -3.74 -26.55
N GLU A 77 8.80 -3.50 -26.37
CA GLU A 77 7.86 -3.53 -27.47
C GLU A 77 8.11 -2.43 -28.50
N ALA A 78 8.48 -1.24 -28.03
CA ALA A 78 8.84 -0.13 -28.89
C ALA A 78 10.08 -0.46 -29.75
N LEU A 79 11.11 -1.05 -29.13
CA LEU A 79 12.31 -1.48 -29.82
C LEU A 79 12.02 -2.55 -30.87
N LYS A 80 11.19 -3.52 -30.52
CA LYS A 80 10.77 -4.57 -31.47
C LYS A 80 10.04 -3.98 -32.66
N ALA A 81 9.18 -3.00 -32.43
CA ALA A 81 8.45 -2.32 -33.50
C ALA A 81 9.39 -1.60 -34.47
N VAL A 82 10.40 -0.89 -33.94
CA VAL A 82 11.40 -0.21 -34.75
C VAL A 82 12.19 -1.21 -35.58
N ILE A 83 12.62 -2.29 -34.95
CA ILE A 83 13.40 -3.34 -35.64
C ILE A 83 12.58 -3.94 -36.79
N ARG A 84 11.31 -4.25 -36.52
CA ARG A 84 10.42 -4.82 -37.56
C ARG A 84 10.19 -3.83 -38.70
N LYS A 85 9.98 -2.54 -38.38
CA LYS A 85 9.75 -1.49 -39.35
C LYS A 85 10.92 -1.31 -40.29
N ASN A 86 12.13 -1.51 -39.81
CA ASN A 86 13.35 -1.37 -40.59
C ASN A 86 13.79 -2.68 -41.27
N GLY A 87 12.99 -3.74 -41.14
CA GLY A 87 13.32 -5.02 -41.74
C GLY A 87 14.45 -5.77 -41.04
N TRP A 88 14.80 -5.36 -39.83
CA TRP A 88 15.86 -6.02 -39.07
C TRP A 88 15.33 -7.27 -38.37
N SER A 89 16.22 -8.21 -38.16
CA SER A 89 15.90 -9.43 -37.44
C SER A 89 16.27 -9.30 -35.96
N LEU A 90 15.46 -9.88 -35.14
CA LEU A 90 15.77 -9.96 -33.71
C LEU A 90 16.56 -11.22 -33.39
#